data_4103f73f54a7ce5a4bdad71297e5b235
#
_entry.id   4103f73f54a7ce5a4bdad71297e5b235
#
_cell.length_a   1.000
_cell.length_b   1.000
_cell.length_c   1.000
_cell.angle_alpha   90.00
_cell.angle_beta   90.00
_cell.angle_gamma   90.00
#
_symmetry.space_group_name_H-M   'P 1'
#
loop_
_entity.id
_entity.type
_entity.pdbx_description
1 polymer ?
#
loop_
_entity_poly.entity_id
_entity_poly.type
_entity_poly.pdbx_seq_one_letter_code
_entity_poly.pdbx_strand_id
1 'polypeptide(L)'
;MAADRPKQLLPLNGVPILVRSCEVLLQAPGIAEIVVVAPGDWLADCEAVCRSLLPPERLPCLHFTAGGASRQDSVRAGLMALSPALPLVLVHDAARPLADAELAQNCLACADRFGAAIAALPLVDTIKAVQDGRIVATLDRSRLWQAQTPQAARRELLIQAYAFAEKDGFQATDEAALLEHAGIPVHTVAGSRRNLKITRPEDLLLARVLLNAGNQARGTGMRIGHGFDVHRLVAGRKLILGGVTIDHPLGLLGHSDADVVCHALMDALLGALALGDIGRHFPDSDARYRDADSLKLLATVWQMAASRSMRLANADVSIICQKPKLAPHLGRMQANLAQVCHAESTRFNVKASKIGRAHV
;
A
#
# COMPACT_ATOMS: atom_id res chain seq x y z
N MET A 1 -22.10 -13.46 -0.27
CA MET A 1 -22.02 -12.37 0.70
C MET A 1 -23.39 -11.75 0.80
N ALA A 2 -24.22 -12.22 1.72
CA ALA A 2 -25.39 -11.48 2.17
C ALA A 2 -24.83 -10.49 3.21
N ALA A 3 -24.48 -9.31 2.79
CA ALA A 3 -24.03 -8.27 3.68
C ALA A 3 -25.05 -7.14 3.58
N ASP A 4 -25.40 -6.56 4.70
CA ASP A 4 -26.16 -5.32 4.80
C ASP A 4 -25.46 -4.13 4.08
N ARG A 5 -24.37 -4.39 3.37
CA ARG A 5 -23.49 -3.39 2.76
C ARG A 5 -22.90 -3.88 1.43
N PRO A 6 -22.83 -3.02 0.38
CA PRO A 6 -22.22 -3.34 -0.90
C PRO A 6 -20.75 -3.76 -0.76
N LYS A 7 -20.33 -4.77 -1.51
CA LYS A 7 -18.96 -5.32 -1.46
C LYS A 7 -17.87 -4.27 -1.73
N GLN A 8 -18.16 -3.25 -2.51
CA GLN A 8 -17.24 -2.16 -2.84
C GLN A 8 -16.85 -1.31 -1.63
N LEU A 9 -17.70 -1.30 -0.60
CA LEU A 9 -17.46 -0.62 0.67
C LEU A 9 -16.80 -1.52 1.73
N LEU A 10 -16.56 -2.81 1.42
CA LEU A 10 -15.81 -3.70 2.32
C LEU A 10 -14.33 -3.30 2.40
N PRO A 11 -13.74 -3.37 3.61
CA PRO A 11 -12.34 -2.99 3.79
C PRO A 11 -11.38 -4.07 3.25
N LEU A 12 -10.41 -3.61 2.48
CA LEU A 12 -9.23 -4.37 2.07
C LEU A 12 -8.00 -3.74 2.74
N ASN A 13 -7.46 -4.36 3.79
CA ASN A 13 -6.42 -3.80 4.65
C ASN A 13 -6.78 -2.39 5.17
N GLY A 14 -7.97 -2.24 5.75
CA GLY A 14 -8.43 -1.00 6.38
C GLY A 14 -8.97 0.07 5.41
N VAL A 15 -8.76 -0.06 4.11
CA VAL A 15 -9.25 0.89 3.09
C VAL A 15 -10.35 0.22 2.25
N PRO A 16 -11.51 0.85 2.02
CA PRO A 16 -12.57 0.29 1.18
C PRO A 16 -12.10 -0.04 -0.25
N ILE A 17 -12.63 -1.13 -0.81
CA ILE A 17 -12.29 -1.61 -2.17
C ILE A 17 -12.46 -0.51 -3.21
N LEU A 18 -13.57 0.26 -3.14
CA LEU A 18 -13.86 1.38 -4.03
C LEU A 18 -12.74 2.43 -4.01
N VAL A 19 -12.33 2.86 -2.80
CA VAL A 19 -11.27 3.87 -2.63
C VAL A 19 -9.97 3.41 -3.26
N ARG A 20 -9.58 2.13 -3.05
CA ARG A 20 -8.38 1.58 -3.69
C ARG A 20 -8.45 1.59 -5.21
N SER A 21 -9.61 1.26 -5.78
CA SER A 21 -9.81 1.34 -7.24
C SER A 21 -9.69 2.77 -7.75
N CYS A 22 -10.22 3.75 -7.02
CA CYS A 22 -10.03 5.17 -7.35
C CYS A 22 -8.56 5.61 -7.21
N GLU A 23 -7.87 5.20 -6.13
CA GLU A 23 -6.43 5.51 -5.93
C GLU A 23 -5.57 5.06 -7.11
N VAL A 24 -5.82 3.85 -7.62
CA VAL A 24 -5.09 3.32 -8.77
C VAL A 24 -5.31 4.18 -10.02
N LEU A 25 -6.56 4.52 -10.32
CA LEU A 25 -6.89 5.33 -11.49
C LEU A 25 -6.34 6.75 -11.36
N LEU A 26 -6.41 7.36 -10.17
CA LEU A 26 -5.86 8.69 -9.91
C LEU A 26 -4.33 8.77 -10.06
N GLN A 27 -3.63 7.64 -9.98
CA GLN A 27 -2.19 7.54 -10.22
C GLN A 27 -1.85 7.42 -11.72
N ALA A 28 -2.81 7.05 -12.57
CA ALA A 28 -2.57 6.90 -14.00
C ALA A 28 -2.46 8.28 -14.68
N PRO A 29 -1.35 8.55 -15.41
CA PRO A 29 -1.21 9.77 -16.19
C PRO A 29 -2.34 9.91 -17.21
N GLY A 30 -2.87 11.11 -17.37
CA GLY A 30 -3.91 11.42 -18.36
C GLY A 30 -5.34 11.21 -17.87
N ILE A 31 -5.58 10.67 -16.67
CA ILE A 31 -6.92 10.65 -16.07
C ILE A 31 -7.26 12.06 -15.55
N ALA A 32 -8.19 12.71 -16.25
CA ALA A 32 -8.66 14.07 -15.93
C ALA A 32 -9.85 14.06 -14.97
N GLU A 33 -10.79 13.12 -15.16
CA GLU A 33 -12.00 12.98 -14.36
C GLU A 33 -12.27 11.52 -14.03
N ILE A 34 -12.88 11.27 -12.88
CA ILE A 34 -13.42 9.97 -12.49
C ILE A 34 -14.88 10.16 -12.07
N VAL A 35 -15.78 9.39 -12.67
CA VAL A 35 -17.16 9.30 -12.24
C VAL A 35 -17.36 7.97 -11.51
N VAL A 36 -17.64 8.03 -10.24
CA VAL A 36 -18.05 6.87 -9.44
C VAL A 36 -19.54 6.65 -9.61
N VAL A 37 -19.89 5.50 -10.18
CA VAL A 37 -21.29 5.09 -10.37
C VAL A 37 -21.66 4.10 -9.29
N ALA A 38 -22.66 4.43 -8.48
CA ALA A 38 -23.10 3.60 -7.35
C ALA A 38 -24.63 3.44 -7.35
N PRO A 39 -25.18 2.39 -6.69
CA PRO A 39 -26.60 2.29 -6.44
C PRO A 39 -27.09 3.54 -5.68
N GLY A 40 -28.29 4.03 -6.03
CA GLY A 40 -28.84 5.28 -5.45
C GLY A 40 -28.80 5.31 -3.93
N ASP A 41 -29.21 4.20 -3.28
CA ASP A 41 -29.24 4.06 -1.81
C ASP A 41 -27.85 4.14 -1.16
N TRP A 42 -26.78 3.93 -1.91
CA TRP A 42 -25.39 3.89 -1.40
C TRP A 42 -24.51 4.99 -1.97
N LEU A 43 -25.09 5.88 -2.76
CA LEU A 43 -24.34 6.95 -3.45
C LEU A 43 -23.67 7.90 -2.44
N ALA A 44 -24.41 8.33 -1.43
CA ALA A 44 -23.92 9.23 -0.39
C ALA A 44 -22.80 8.57 0.45
N ASP A 45 -22.92 7.28 0.78
CA ASP A 45 -21.87 6.53 1.51
C ASP A 45 -20.61 6.38 0.67
N CYS A 46 -20.74 6.08 -0.63
CA CYS A 46 -19.62 6.00 -1.56
C CYS A 46 -18.89 7.34 -1.68
N GLU A 47 -19.64 8.43 -1.78
CA GLU A 47 -19.08 9.78 -1.85
C GLU A 47 -18.35 10.16 -0.53
N ALA A 48 -18.99 9.96 0.61
CA ALA A 48 -18.43 10.28 1.91
C ALA A 48 -17.10 9.53 2.16
N VAL A 49 -17.07 8.24 1.84
CA VAL A 49 -15.89 7.41 2.00
C VAL A 49 -14.75 7.84 1.06
N CYS A 50 -15.03 8.13 -0.21
CA CYS A 50 -14.03 8.61 -1.15
C CYS A 50 -13.47 9.98 -0.72
N ARG A 51 -14.35 10.93 -0.36
CA ARG A 51 -13.93 12.27 0.08
C ARG A 51 -13.12 12.25 1.38
N SER A 52 -13.35 11.29 2.28
CA SER A 52 -12.63 11.18 3.55
C SER A 52 -11.24 10.54 3.43
N LEU A 53 -11.01 9.69 2.43
CA LEU A 53 -9.80 8.87 2.33
C LEU A 53 -8.90 9.19 1.13
N LEU A 54 -9.43 9.82 0.08
CA LEU A 54 -8.64 10.24 -1.07
C LEU A 54 -7.97 11.59 -0.83
N PRO A 55 -6.82 11.86 -1.49
CA PRO A 55 -6.09 13.12 -1.33
C PRO A 55 -6.97 14.33 -1.69
N PRO A 56 -7.00 15.39 -0.87
CA PRO A 56 -7.87 16.56 -1.08
C PRO A 56 -7.67 17.22 -2.45
N GLU A 57 -6.44 17.25 -2.96
CA GLU A 57 -6.09 17.82 -4.27
C GLU A 57 -6.67 17.04 -5.46
N ARG A 58 -7.11 15.80 -5.24
CA ARG A 58 -7.74 14.94 -6.24
C ARG A 58 -9.26 14.95 -6.20
N LEU A 59 -9.87 15.50 -5.15
CA LEU A 59 -11.32 15.54 -4.99
C LEU A 59 -12.05 16.36 -6.09
N PRO A 60 -11.48 17.45 -6.65
CA PRO A 60 -12.14 18.20 -7.71
C PRO A 60 -12.38 17.41 -9.00
N CYS A 61 -11.58 16.37 -9.29
CA CYS A 61 -11.79 15.53 -10.47
C CYS A 61 -12.68 14.30 -10.21
N LEU A 62 -13.26 14.20 -9.01
CA LEU A 62 -14.13 13.09 -8.60
C LEU A 62 -15.59 13.51 -8.63
N HIS A 63 -16.38 12.82 -9.41
CA HIS A 63 -17.83 13.02 -9.54
C HIS A 63 -18.56 11.74 -9.13
N PHE A 64 -19.82 11.87 -8.75
CA PHE A 64 -20.64 10.76 -8.28
C PHE A 64 -21.99 10.79 -8.98
N THR A 65 -22.48 9.64 -9.45
CA THR A 65 -23.79 9.51 -10.08
C THR A 65 -24.46 8.20 -9.71
N ALA A 66 -25.78 8.20 -9.69
CA ALA A 66 -26.55 6.98 -9.49
C ALA A 66 -26.47 6.08 -10.73
N GLY A 67 -26.33 4.77 -10.50
CA GLY A 67 -26.44 3.75 -11.55
C GLY A 67 -27.88 3.50 -11.98
N GLY A 68 -28.02 2.80 -13.11
CA GLY A 68 -29.30 2.33 -13.63
C GLY A 68 -29.65 0.89 -13.19
N ALA A 69 -30.67 0.34 -13.84
CA ALA A 69 -31.19 -0.99 -13.54
C ALA A 69 -30.22 -2.14 -13.91
N SER A 70 -29.40 -1.93 -14.93
CA SER A 70 -28.38 -2.87 -15.37
C SER A 70 -26.96 -2.30 -15.23
N ARG A 71 -25.93 -3.15 -15.41
CA ARG A 71 -24.53 -2.70 -15.52
C ARG A 71 -24.37 -1.75 -16.71
N GLN A 72 -24.97 -2.07 -17.84
CA GLN A 72 -24.94 -1.29 -19.05
C GLN A 72 -25.55 0.11 -18.81
N ASP A 73 -26.71 0.22 -18.14
CA ASP A 73 -27.32 1.49 -17.79
C ASP A 73 -26.46 2.31 -16.83
N SER A 74 -25.84 1.64 -15.90
CA SER A 74 -24.94 2.28 -14.91
C SER A 74 -23.72 2.90 -15.61
N VAL A 75 -23.07 2.17 -16.53
CA VAL A 75 -21.93 2.72 -17.28
C VAL A 75 -22.37 3.85 -18.20
N ARG A 76 -23.55 3.75 -18.85
CA ARG A 76 -24.14 4.84 -19.63
C ARG A 76 -24.34 6.10 -18.78
N ALA A 77 -24.88 5.96 -17.57
CA ALA A 77 -25.05 7.09 -16.65
C ALA A 77 -23.70 7.75 -16.31
N GLY A 78 -22.67 6.94 -16.04
CA GLY A 78 -21.32 7.43 -15.82
C GLY A 78 -20.72 8.15 -17.02
N LEU A 79 -20.88 7.59 -18.22
CA LEU A 79 -20.42 8.18 -19.48
C LEU A 79 -21.05 9.57 -19.73
N MET A 80 -22.34 9.70 -19.45
CA MET A 80 -23.06 10.97 -19.62
C MET A 80 -22.70 12.02 -18.56
N ALA A 81 -22.22 11.60 -17.41
CA ALA A 81 -21.77 12.49 -16.34
C ALA A 81 -20.32 13.01 -16.53
N LEU A 82 -19.53 12.37 -17.40
CA LEU A 82 -18.20 12.85 -17.77
C LEU A 82 -18.26 14.08 -18.66
N SER A 83 -17.30 14.99 -18.56
CA SER A 83 -17.16 16.14 -19.46
C SER A 83 -17.16 15.70 -20.92
N PRO A 84 -18.00 16.32 -21.78
CA PRO A 84 -18.06 15.99 -23.21
C PRO A 84 -16.77 16.33 -23.97
N ALA A 85 -15.91 17.15 -23.39
CA ALA A 85 -14.62 17.52 -23.98
C ALA A 85 -13.57 16.38 -23.91
N LEU A 86 -13.80 15.34 -23.11
CA LEU A 86 -12.86 14.23 -22.96
C LEU A 86 -13.00 13.25 -24.14
N PRO A 87 -11.94 13.05 -24.95
CA PRO A 87 -12.01 12.22 -26.16
C PRO A 87 -11.97 10.71 -25.86
N LEU A 88 -11.42 10.33 -24.72
CA LEU A 88 -11.25 8.94 -24.31
C LEU A 88 -12.02 8.67 -23.02
N VAL A 89 -12.59 7.47 -22.93
CA VAL A 89 -13.29 6.98 -21.74
C VAL A 89 -12.68 5.64 -21.34
N LEU A 90 -12.49 5.46 -20.04
CA LEU A 90 -12.01 4.22 -19.46
C LEU A 90 -13.02 3.73 -18.44
N VAL A 91 -13.53 2.53 -18.61
CA VAL A 91 -14.47 1.87 -17.70
C VAL A 91 -13.72 0.87 -16.84
N HIS A 92 -13.89 0.98 -15.53
CA HIS A 92 -13.23 0.08 -14.58
C HIS A 92 -14.17 -0.43 -13.50
N ASP A 93 -14.11 -1.74 -13.25
CA ASP A 93 -14.88 -2.36 -12.17
C ASP A 93 -14.33 -1.92 -10.82
N ALA A 94 -15.12 -1.25 -9.98
CA ALA A 94 -14.75 -0.89 -8.62
C ALA A 94 -14.34 -2.10 -7.76
N ALA A 95 -14.71 -3.32 -8.16
CA ALA A 95 -14.33 -4.57 -7.50
C ALA A 95 -12.95 -5.13 -7.93
N ARG A 96 -12.13 -4.36 -8.67
CA ARG A 96 -10.76 -4.72 -9.08
C ARG A 96 -9.71 -3.77 -8.49
N PRO A 97 -9.53 -3.77 -7.17
CA PRO A 97 -8.66 -2.79 -6.49
C PRO A 97 -7.16 -3.01 -6.70
N LEU A 98 -6.76 -4.06 -7.42
CA LEU A 98 -5.37 -4.43 -7.66
C LEU A 98 -4.94 -4.26 -9.12
N ALA A 99 -5.71 -3.55 -9.94
CA ALA A 99 -5.21 -3.00 -11.20
C ALA A 99 -4.02 -2.08 -10.90
N ASP A 100 -3.23 -1.76 -11.89
CA ASP A 100 -2.16 -0.76 -11.75
C ASP A 100 -2.35 0.40 -12.75
N ALA A 101 -1.68 1.50 -12.46
CA ALA A 101 -1.77 2.70 -13.27
C ALA A 101 -1.22 2.49 -14.69
N GLU A 102 -0.22 1.64 -14.85
CA GLU A 102 0.38 1.29 -16.13
C GLU A 102 -0.63 0.56 -17.03
N LEU A 103 -1.40 -0.39 -16.49
CA LEU A 103 -2.45 -1.09 -17.24
C LEU A 103 -3.53 -0.12 -17.72
N ALA A 104 -3.95 0.83 -16.87
CA ALA A 104 -4.91 1.86 -17.27
C ALA A 104 -4.35 2.74 -18.40
N GLN A 105 -3.11 3.18 -18.30
CA GLN A 105 -2.42 3.96 -19.30
C GLN A 105 -2.27 3.20 -20.63
N ASN A 106 -1.90 1.93 -20.58
CA ASN A 106 -1.75 1.09 -21.77
C ASN A 106 -3.08 0.88 -22.49
N CYS A 107 -4.19 0.70 -21.75
CA CYS A 107 -5.53 0.64 -22.34
C CYS A 107 -5.93 1.97 -23.01
N LEU A 108 -5.68 3.11 -22.38
CA LEU A 108 -5.94 4.42 -22.96
C LEU A 108 -5.12 4.67 -24.23
N ALA A 109 -3.82 4.40 -24.19
CA ALA A 109 -2.94 4.56 -25.36
C ALA A 109 -3.34 3.66 -26.55
N CYS A 110 -3.75 2.43 -26.26
CA CYS A 110 -4.23 1.50 -27.27
C CYS A 110 -5.58 1.97 -27.85
N ALA A 111 -6.50 2.45 -27.02
CA ALA A 111 -7.79 3.01 -27.46
C ALA A 111 -7.63 4.31 -28.25
N ASP A 112 -6.69 5.16 -27.87
CA ASP A 112 -6.35 6.36 -28.63
C ASP A 112 -5.87 6.02 -30.05
N ARG A 113 -5.03 5.01 -30.18
CA ARG A 113 -4.46 4.59 -31.43
C ARG A 113 -5.48 3.84 -32.32
N PHE A 114 -6.25 2.92 -31.75
CA PHE A 114 -7.05 1.95 -32.50
C PHE A 114 -8.57 2.09 -32.33
N GLY A 115 -9.04 3.03 -31.50
CA GLY A 115 -10.44 3.29 -31.22
C GLY A 115 -10.96 2.64 -29.95
N ALA A 116 -10.62 1.38 -29.67
CA ALA A 116 -11.04 0.68 -28.44
C ALA A 116 -10.03 -0.40 -28.03
N ALA A 117 -9.91 -0.61 -26.71
CA ALA A 117 -9.03 -1.63 -26.14
C ALA A 117 -9.52 -2.09 -24.76
N ILE A 118 -9.25 -3.35 -24.45
CA ILE A 118 -9.54 -3.94 -23.15
C ILE A 118 -8.31 -4.65 -22.55
N ALA A 119 -8.19 -4.64 -21.25
CA ALA A 119 -7.29 -5.55 -20.55
C ALA A 119 -7.81 -6.98 -20.65
N ALA A 120 -6.96 -7.92 -21.04
CA ALA A 120 -7.34 -9.33 -21.12
C ALA A 120 -6.15 -10.27 -20.85
N LEU A 121 -6.44 -11.50 -20.44
CA LEU A 121 -5.47 -12.56 -20.21
C LEU A 121 -5.76 -13.78 -21.08
N PRO A 122 -4.76 -14.42 -21.71
CA PRO A 122 -4.96 -15.71 -22.38
C PRO A 122 -5.38 -16.76 -21.36
N LEU A 123 -6.35 -17.60 -21.72
CA LEU A 123 -6.79 -18.69 -20.86
C LEU A 123 -5.72 -19.78 -20.78
N VAL A 124 -5.48 -20.26 -19.56
CA VAL A 124 -4.53 -21.35 -19.26
C VAL A 124 -5.25 -22.68 -19.11
N ASP A 125 -6.44 -22.65 -18.50
CA ASP A 125 -7.23 -23.85 -18.22
C ASP A 125 -7.92 -24.38 -19.48
N THR A 126 -8.26 -25.69 -19.46
CA THR A 126 -9.07 -26.29 -20.51
C THR A 126 -10.53 -25.91 -20.33
N ILE A 127 -11.12 -25.28 -21.33
CA ILE A 127 -12.51 -24.80 -21.29
C ILE A 127 -13.44 -25.82 -21.96
N LYS A 128 -14.50 -26.17 -21.24
CA LYS A 128 -15.55 -27.06 -21.73
C LYS A 128 -16.83 -26.26 -21.95
N ALA A 129 -17.46 -26.40 -23.10
CA ALA A 129 -18.84 -26.01 -23.29
C ALA A 129 -19.73 -27.10 -22.68
N VAL A 130 -20.70 -26.68 -21.87
CA VAL A 130 -21.61 -27.60 -21.14
C VAL A 130 -23.04 -27.21 -21.45
N GLN A 131 -23.88 -28.22 -21.76
CA GLN A 131 -25.30 -28.06 -21.91
C GLN A 131 -26.00 -29.16 -21.08
N ASP A 132 -26.96 -28.78 -20.25
CA ASP A 132 -27.74 -29.69 -19.38
C ASP A 132 -26.83 -30.62 -18.55
N GLY A 133 -25.74 -30.11 -18.01
CA GLY A 133 -24.77 -30.86 -17.20
C GLY A 133 -23.83 -31.79 -18.01
N ARG A 134 -23.95 -31.82 -19.33
CA ARG A 134 -23.09 -32.63 -20.23
C ARG A 134 -22.08 -31.76 -20.97
N ILE A 135 -20.85 -32.25 -21.09
CA ILE A 135 -19.83 -31.61 -21.94
C ILE A 135 -20.20 -31.82 -23.40
N VAL A 136 -20.44 -30.74 -24.14
CA VAL A 136 -20.77 -30.76 -25.57
C VAL A 136 -19.56 -30.44 -26.45
N ALA A 137 -18.58 -29.71 -25.95
CA ALA A 137 -17.36 -29.40 -26.69
C ALA A 137 -16.20 -29.05 -25.76
N THR A 138 -14.96 -29.23 -26.26
CA THR A 138 -13.75 -28.61 -25.67
C THR A 138 -13.35 -27.47 -26.60
N LEU A 139 -13.28 -26.25 -26.05
CA LEU A 139 -12.93 -25.07 -26.83
C LEU A 139 -11.42 -24.94 -26.98
N ASP A 140 -10.98 -24.48 -28.15
CA ASP A 140 -9.58 -24.17 -28.40
C ASP A 140 -9.17 -22.94 -27.62
N ARG A 141 -8.47 -23.16 -26.50
CA ARG A 141 -8.02 -22.10 -25.59
C ARG A 141 -6.99 -21.15 -26.21
N SER A 142 -6.32 -21.51 -27.29
CA SER A 142 -5.33 -20.64 -27.93
C SER A 142 -5.93 -19.33 -28.45
N ARG A 143 -7.23 -19.32 -28.67
CA ARG A 143 -8.02 -18.17 -29.15
C ARG A 143 -8.92 -17.55 -28.09
N LEU A 144 -8.88 -18.06 -26.84
CA LEU A 144 -9.77 -17.62 -25.78
C LEU A 144 -9.00 -16.77 -24.77
N TRP A 145 -9.55 -15.61 -24.47
CA TRP A 145 -9.00 -14.67 -23.51
C TRP A 145 -10.04 -14.31 -22.46
N GLN A 146 -9.60 -14.13 -21.23
CA GLN A 146 -10.42 -13.66 -20.13
C GLN A 146 -10.41 -12.15 -20.10
N ALA A 147 -11.54 -11.52 -20.41
CA ALA A 147 -11.69 -10.08 -20.34
C ALA A 147 -11.55 -9.57 -18.90
N GLN A 148 -10.84 -8.48 -18.76
CA GLN A 148 -10.70 -7.72 -17.52
C GLN A 148 -11.12 -6.26 -17.77
N THR A 149 -11.16 -5.47 -16.72
CA THR A 149 -11.14 -4.01 -16.81
C THR A 149 -9.81 -3.53 -16.23
N PRO A 150 -9.24 -2.41 -16.74
CA PRO A 150 -9.85 -1.35 -17.52
C PRO A 150 -10.22 -1.75 -18.94
N GLN A 151 -11.32 -1.15 -19.45
CA GLN A 151 -11.74 -1.16 -20.86
C GLN A 151 -11.82 0.27 -21.32
N ALA A 152 -11.13 0.63 -22.39
CA ALA A 152 -11.06 2.00 -22.89
C ALA A 152 -11.56 2.11 -24.31
N ALA A 153 -12.20 3.23 -24.63
CA ALA A 153 -12.64 3.54 -26.00
C ALA A 153 -12.62 5.03 -26.26
N ARG A 154 -12.58 5.43 -27.52
CA ARG A 154 -12.93 6.79 -27.90
C ARG A 154 -14.39 7.04 -27.54
N ARG A 155 -14.64 8.20 -26.90
CA ARG A 155 -15.97 8.56 -26.41
C ARG A 155 -17.04 8.44 -27.47
N GLU A 156 -16.78 8.95 -28.69
CA GLU A 156 -17.69 8.92 -29.83
C GLU A 156 -18.10 7.48 -30.20
N LEU A 157 -17.14 6.54 -30.22
CA LEU A 157 -17.40 5.14 -30.57
C LEU A 157 -18.25 4.46 -29.50
N LEU A 158 -18.00 4.76 -28.23
CA LEU A 158 -18.77 4.19 -27.13
C LEU A 158 -20.21 4.73 -27.14
N ILE A 159 -20.43 6.02 -27.41
CA ILE A 159 -21.77 6.61 -27.57
C ILE A 159 -22.50 5.96 -28.73
N GLN A 160 -21.82 5.77 -29.88
CA GLN A 160 -22.38 5.09 -31.04
C GLN A 160 -22.81 3.65 -30.70
N ALA A 161 -21.96 2.90 -30.00
CA ALA A 161 -22.25 1.53 -29.58
C ALA A 161 -23.48 1.46 -28.65
N TYR A 162 -23.63 2.39 -27.72
CA TYR A 162 -24.84 2.52 -26.89
C TYR A 162 -26.09 2.78 -27.71
N ALA A 163 -26.03 3.67 -28.72
CA ALA A 163 -27.16 3.93 -29.55
C ALA A 163 -27.60 2.73 -30.41
N PHE A 164 -26.61 1.93 -30.90
CA PHE A 164 -26.89 0.67 -31.61
C PHE A 164 -27.56 -0.35 -30.69
N ALA A 165 -26.99 -0.58 -29.50
CA ALA A 165 -27.54 -1.53 -28.53
C ALA A 165 -28.97 -1.16 -28.09
N GLU A 166 -29.25 0.13 -27.89
CA GLU A 166 -30.60 0.61 -27.53
C GLU A 166 -31.61 0.32 -28.65
N LYS A 167 -31.24 0.56 -29.90
CA LYS A 167 -32.08 0.31 -31.08
C LYS A 167 -32.43 -1.19 -31.22
N ASP A 168 -31.44 -2.07 -30.97
CA ASP A 168 -31.56 -3.50 -31.17
C ASP A 168 -32.02 -4.24 -29.92
N GLY A 169 -32.18 -3.57 -28.78
CA GLY A 169 -32.50 -4.18 -27.50
C GLY A 169 -31.37 -5.08 -26.96
N PHE A 170 -30.13 -4.83 -27.40
CA PHE A 170 -28.97 -5.68 -27.03
C PHE A 170 -28.47 -5.35 -25.62
N GLN A 171 -28.25 -6.39 -24.82
CA GLN A 171 -27.68 -6.32 -23.48
C GLN A 171 -26.26 -6.89 -23.48
N ALA A 172 -25.27 -6.02 -23.36
CA ALA A 172 -23.88 -6.38 -23.30
C ALA A 172 -23.43 -6.77 -21.87
N THR A 173 -22.50 -7.69 -21.78
CA THR A 173 -21.86 -8.08 -20.51
C THR A 173 -20.75 -7.11 -20.09
N ASP A 174 -20.11 -6.47 -21.08
CA ASP A 174 -19.05 -5.47 -20.90
C ASP A 174 -19.00 -4.49 -22.11
N GLU A 175 -18.08 -3.52 -22.06
CA GLU A 175 -17.94 -2.52 -23.12
C GLU A 175 -17.40 -3.11 -24.42
N ALA A 176 -16.57 -4.18 -24.34
CA ALA A 176 -16.09 -4.88 -25.53
C ALA A 176 -17.25 -5.47 -26.32
N ALA A 177 -18.13 -6.23 -25.66
CA ALA A 177 -19.30 -6.82 -26.31
C ALA A 177 -20.25 -5.75 -26.91
N LEU A 178 -20.37 -4.58 -26.26
CA LEU A 178 -21.13 -3.47 -26.76
C LEU A 178 -20.57 -2.89 -28.06
N LEU A 179 -19.24 -2.68 -28.09
CA LEU A 179 -18.52 -2.17 -29.27
C LEU A 179 -18.50 -3.18 -30.41
N GLU A 180 -18.29 -4.47 -30.12
CA GLU A 180 -18.34 -5.58 -31.07
C GLU A 180 -19.71 -5.67 -31.73
N HIS A 181 -20.81 -5.53 -30.96
CA HIS A 181 -22.18 -5.52 -31.51
C HIS A 181 -22.40 -4.37 -32.51
N ALA A 182 -21.75 -3.23 -32.27
CA ALA A 182 -21.79 -2.10 -33.22
C ALA A 182 -20.79 -2.23 -34.38
N GLY A 183 -20.10 -3.37 -34.53
CA GLY A 183 -19.10 -3.61 -35.56
C GLY A 183 -17.77 -2.85 -35.36
N ILE A 184 -17.51 -2.36 -34.18
CA ILE A 184 -16.31 -1.58 -33.84
C ILE A 184 -15.22 -2.54 -33.37
N PRO A 185 -14.03 -2.57 -34.02
CA PRO A 185 -12.93 -3.44 -33.59
C PRO A 185 -12.42 -3.08 -32.19
N VAL A 186 -12.20 -4.11 -31.35
CA VAL A 186 -11.66 -3.96 -30.00
C VAL A 186 -10.32 -4.69 -29.90
N HIS A 187 -9.29 -3.99 -29.42
CA HIS A 187 -7.95 -4.53 -29.25
C HIS A 187 -7.74 -5.03 -27.81
N THR A 188 -6.81 -5.99 -27.65
CA THR A 188 -6.45 -6.50 -26.33
C THR A 188 -5.13 -5.89 -25.85
N VAL A 189 -5.07 -5.53 -24.59
CA VAL A 189 -3.87 -5.16 -23.85
C VAL A 189 -3.59 -6.27 -22.83
N ALA A 190 -2.33 -6.64 -22.65
CA ALA A 190 -1.95 -7.67 -21.70
C ALA A 190 -2.40 -7.28 -20.27
N GLY A 191 -3.33 -8.03 -19.73
CA GLY A 191 -3.84 -7.88 -18.36
C GLY A 191 -2.88 -8.48 -17.33
N SER A 192 -3.33 -8.52 -16.07
CA SER A 192 -2.56 -9.08 -14.97
C SER A 192 -3.39 -10.08 -14.17
N ARG A 193 -2.79 -11.21 -13.77
CA ARG A 193 -3.41 -12.14 -12.82
C ARG A 193 -3.65 -11.50 -11.45
N ARG A 194 -2.90 -10.47 -11.11
CA ARG A 194 -3.09 -9.68 -9.89
C ARG A 194 -4.36 -8.82 -9.95
N ASN A 195 -4.81 -8.44 -11.16
CA ASN A 195 -6.02 -7.64 -11.40
C ASN A 195 -7.29 -8.49 -11.26
N LEU A 196 -7.42 -9.19 -10.14
CA LEU A 196 -8.56 -10.04 -9.86
C LEU A 196 -9.82 -9.22 -9.55
N LYS A 197 -10.99 -9.76 -9.91
CA LYS A 197 -12.30 -9.20 -9.55
C LYS A 197 -12.77 -9.83 -8.24
N ILE A 198 -12.97 -9.03 -7.21
CA ILE A 198 -13.51 -9.50 -5.94
C ILE A 198 -14.99 -9.78 -6.11
N THR A 199 -15.36 -11.07 -6.17
CA THR A 199 -16.74 -11.54 -6.34
C THR A 199 -17.21 -12.41 -5.18
N ARG A 200 -16.29 -13.13 -4.55
CA ARG A 200 -16.55 -14.06 -3.44
C ARG A 200 -15.70 -13.70 -2.22
N PRO A 201 -16.04 -14.19 -1.01
CA PRO A 201 -15.23 -13.95 0.19
C PRO A 201 -13.77 -14.37 0.05
N GLU A 202 -13.51 -15.48 -0.66
CA GLU A 202 -12.17 -16.02 -0.89
C GLU A 202 -11.31 -15.05 -1.71
N ASP A 203 -11.93 -14.34 -2.67
CA ASP A 203 -11.22 -13.32 -3.48
C ASP A 203 -10.70 -12.19 -2.62
N LEU A 204 -11.41 -11.83 -1.54
CA LEU A 204 -10.96 -10.80 -0.60
C LEU A 204 -9.72 -11.22 0.18
N LEU A 205 -9.63 -12.50 0.56
CA LEU A 205 -8.44 -13.05 1.22
C LEU A 205 -7.26 -13.05 0.26
N LEU A 206 -7.46 -13.53 -0.98
CA LEU A 206 -6.43 -13.51 -2.01
C LEU A 206 -5.96 -12.09 -2.32
N ALA A 207 -6.90 -11.13 -2.44
CA ALA A 207 -6.57 -9.72 -2.66
C ALA A 207 -5.69 -9.15 -1.54
N ARG A 208 -5.95 -9.50 -0.26
CA ARG A 208 -5.11 -9.09 0.87
C ARG A 208 -3.68 -9.62 0.75
N VAL A 209 -3.52 -10.88 0.40
CA VAL A 209 -2.20 -11.50 0.21
C VAL A 209 -1.45 -10.82 -0.94
N LEU A 210 -2.10 -10.63 -2.09
CA LEU A 210 -1.51 -9.98 -3.25
C LEU A 210 -1.13 -8.52 -3.00
N LEU A 211 -1.95 -7.77 -2.25
CA LEU A 211 -1.64 -6.40 -1.86
C LEU A 211 -0.41 -6.33 -0.97
N ASN A 212 -0.32 -7.23 0.03
CA ASN A 212 0.82 -7.30 0.93
C ASN A 212 2.10 -7.72 0.18
N ALA A 213 2.01 -8.70 -0.72
CA ALA A 213 3.14 -9.12 -1.57
C ALA A 213 3.62 -7.99 -2.51
N GLY A 214 2.71 -7.18 -3.04
CA GLY A 214 3.06 -6.00 -3.85
C GLY A 214 3.78 -4.92 -3.07
N ASN A 215 3.39 -4.71 -1.83
CA ASN A 215 4.08 -3.80 -0.91
C ASN A 215 5.48 -4.32 -0.54
N GLN A 216 5.66 -5.63 -0.40
CA GLN A 216 6.98 -6.24 -0.18
C GLN A 216 7.91 -6.08 -1.40
N ALA A 217 7.39 -6.18 -2.62
CA ALA A 217 8.17 -5.96 -3.84
C ALA A 217 8.60 -4.50 -4.06
N ARG A 218 7.88 -3.53 -3.45
CA ARG A 218 8.24 -2.10 -3.47
C ARG A 218 9.21 -1.67 -2.37
N GLY A 219 9.97 -2.60 -1.78
CA GLY A 219 11.05 -2.28 -0.84
C GLY A 219 10.64 -2.25 0.64
N THR A 220 9.47 -2.79 1.03
CA THR A 220 9.11 -3.05 2.43
C THR A 220 9.54 -4.44 2.90
N GLY A 221 10.65 -4.97 2.35
CA GLY A 221 11.30 -6.14 2.91
C GLY A 221 11.73 -5.86 4.35
N MET A 222 11.66 -6.88 5.22
CA MET A 222 12.24 -6.79 6.57
C MET A 222 13.71 -6.43 6.44
N ARG A 223 14.11 -5.34 7.11
CA ARG A 223 15.51 -4.90 7.20
C ARG A 223 16.02 -5.23 8.57
N ILE A 224 17.23 -5.70 8.63
CA ILE A 224 17.93 -6.03 9.89
C ILE A 224 19.09 -5.06 10.01
N GLY A 225 19.25 -4.47 11.18
CA GLY A 225 20.41 -3.65 11.53
C GLY A 225 21.06 -4.17 12.78
N HIS A 226 22.37 -3.99 12.85
CA HIS A 226 23.20 -4.29 14.02
C HIS A 226 23.93 -3.01 14.42
N GLY A 227 23.93 -2.70 15.71
CA GLY A 227 24.69 -1.59 16.29
C GLY A 227 25.46 -2.07 17.52
N PHE A 228 26.64 -1.54 17.69
CA PHE A 228 27.50 -1.79 18.83
C PHE A 228 28.19 -0.49 19.23
N ASP A 229 28.16 -0.19 20.53
CA ASP A 229 28.85 0.99 21.07
C ASP A 229 29.51 0.66 22.39
N VAL A 230 30.64 1.29 22.67
CA VAL A 230 31.41 1.11 23.90
C VAL A 230 32.04 2.44 24.31
N HIS A 231 31.83 2.82 25.58
CA HIS A 231 32.37 4.03 26.15
C HIS A 231 33.12 3.74 27.44
N ARG A 232 34.17 4.53 27.70
CA ARG A 232 34.95 4.46 28.92
C ARG A 232 34.17 5.05 30.10
N LEU A 233 34.22 4.41 31.26
CA LEU A 233 33.71 4.95 32.51
C LEU A 233 34.73 5.92 33.13
N VAL A 234 34.23 7.13 33.50
CA VAL A 234 35.04 8.20 34.12
C VAL A 234 34.29 8.83 35.29
N ALA A 235 35.05 9.41 36.22
CA ALA A 235 34.47 10.18 37.32
C ALA A 235 33.88 11.53 36.86
N GLY A 236 32.90 12.03 37.58
CA GLY A 236 32.32 13.36 37.34
C GLY A 236 31.25 13.41 36.25
N ARG A 237 30.86 12.27 35.65
CA ARG A 237 29.74 12.16 34.71
C ARG A 237 28.63 11.28 35.30
N LYS A 238 27.38 11.54 34.86
CA LYS A 238 26.24 10.67 35.19
C LYS A 238 26.32 9.40 34.35
N LEU A 239 25.92 8.27 34.90
CA LEU A 239 25.71 7.04 34.15
C LEU A 239 24.28 7.05 33.62
N ILE A 240 24.12 7.19 32.31
CA ILE A 240 22.82 7.17 31.63
C ILE A 240 22.81 5.99 30.66
N LEU A 241 21.78 5.12 30.75
CA LEU A 241 21.61 3.96 29.88
C LEU A 241 20.13 3.81 29.52
N GLY A 242 19.79 3.81 28.22
CA GLY A 242 18.40 3.77 27.75
C GLY A 242 17.54 4.93 28.30
N GLY A 243 18.14 6.11 28.46
CA GLY A 243 17.50 7.30 29.04
C GLY A 243 17.26 7.21 30.56
N VAL A 244 17.85 6.22 31.24
CA VAL A 244 17.72 6.04 32.69
C VAL A 244 19.01 6.46 33.38
N THR A 245 18.93 7.49 34.21
CA THR A 245 20.06 7.85 35.09
C THR A 245 20.18 6.81 36.19
N ILE A 246 21.38 6.26 36.36
CA ILE A 246 21.72 5.21 37.30
C ILE A 246 22.69 5.79 38.33
N ASP A 247 22.41 5.59 39.62
CA ASP A 247 23.27 6.02 40.70
C ASP A 247 24.56 5.17 40.73
N HIS A 248 25.67 5.80 40.29
CA HIS A 248 26.98 5.18 40.19
C HIS A 248 28.06 6.28 40.21
N PRO A 249 29.23 6.06 40.89
CA PRO A 249 30.29 7.07 41.01
C PRO A 249 30.98 7.41 39.70
N LEU A 250 30.83 6.56 38.66
CA LEU A 250 31.37 6.75 37.32
C LEU A 250 30.26 6.81 36.30
N GLY A 251 30.40 7.67 35.29
CA GLY A 251 29.53 7.73 34.11
C GLY A 251 30.34 7.58 32.83
N LEU A 252 29.63 7.45 31.69
CA LEU A 252 30.25 7.20 30.40
C LEU A 252 30.85 8.51 29.83
N LEU A 253 32.04 8.39 29.21
CA LEU A 253 32.71 9.50 28.52
C LEU A 253 32.24 9.55 27.07
N GLY A 254 31.69 10.67 26.64
CA GLY A 254 31.29 10.91 25.26
C GLY A 254 30.91 12.37 25.04
N HIS A 255 30.59 12.74 23.81
CA HIS A 255 30.27 14.11 23.43
C HIS A 255 28.82 14.49 23.86
N SER A 256 27.87 13.57 23.73
CA SER A 256 26.50 13.69 24.22
C SER A 256 26.41 13.33 25.72
N ASP A 257 25.25 12.90 26.20
CA ASP A 257 25.08 12.23 27.49
C ASP A 257 25.74 10.83 27.56
N ALA A 258 26.32 10.38 26.44
CA ALA A 258 27.05 9.12 26.25
C ALA A 258 26.22 7.85 26.53
N ASP A 259 24.92 7.87 26.26
CA ASP A 259 24.04 6.70 26.39
C ASP A 259 24.33 5.66 25.30
N VAL A 260 25.22 4.72 25.58
CA VAL A 260 25.63 3.67 24.63
C VAL A 260 24.48 2.77 24.17
N VAL A 261 23.40 2.67 24.94
CA VAL A 261 22.19 1.90 24.56
C VAL A 261 21.47 2.60 23.42
N CYS A 262 21.26 3.89 23.55
CA CYS A 262 20.66 4.71 22.51
C CYS A 262 21.56 4.79 21.26
N HIS A 263 22.89 4.93 21.43
CA HIS A 263 23.84 4.99 20.32
C HIS A 263 23.84 3.67 19.52
N ALA A 264 23.97 2.52 20.19
CA ALA A 264 23.91 1.23 19.50
C ALA A 264 22.58 1.00 18.77
N LEU A 265 21.45 1.45 19.35
CA LEU A 265 20.15 1.35 18.70
C LEU A 265 20.03 2.28 17.49
N MET A 266 20.57 3.50 17.56
CA MET A 266 20.62 4.43 16.43
C MET A 266 21.45 3.85 15.28
N ASP A 267 22.62 3.29 15.55
CA ASP A 267 23.46 2.65 14.54
C ASP A 267 22.77 1.44 13.91
N ALA A 268 22.06 0.62 14.72
CA ALA A 268 21.27 -0.47 14.17
C ALA A 268 20.17 0.03 13.21
N LEU A 269 19.45 1.09 13.58
CA LEU A 269 18.40 1.68 12.75
C LEU A 269 18.96 2.31 11.46
N LEU A 270 20.03 3.11 11.58
CA LEU A 270 20.69 3.73 10.44
C LEU A 270 21.27 2.69 9.48
N GLY A 271 21.91 1.65 10.02
CA GLY A 271 22.43 0.52 9.24
C GLY A 271 21.33 -0.24 8.50
N ALA A 272 20.20 -0.53 9.16
CA ALA A 272 19.04 -1.15 8.52
C ALA A 272 18.49 -0.31 7.37
N LEU A 273 18.58 1.02 7.46
CA LEU A 273 18.14 1.97 6.45
C LEU A 273 19.20 2.27 5.37
N ALA A 274 20.43 1.76 5.52
CA ALA A 274 21.57 2.09 4.68
C ALA A 274 21.90 3.60 4.67
N LEU A 275 21.81 4.26 5.85
CA LEU A 275 22.03 5.69 6.03
C LEU A 275 23.38 6.04 6.69
N GLY A 276 24.28 5.07 6.88
CA GLY A 276 25.55 5.22 7.58
C GLY A 276 25.42 5.01 9.08
N ASP A 277 26.10 5.80 9.87
CA ASP A 277 26.21 5.70 11.33
C ASP A 277 25.82 7.02 12.04
N ILE A 278 25.80 7.01 13.37
CA ILE A 278 25.46 8.18 14.18
C ILE A 278 26.43 9.34 13.97
N GLY A 279 27.72 9.07 13.75
CA GLY A 279 28.72 10.10 13.55
C GLY A 279 28.48 10.94 12.29
N ARG A 280 27.88 10.35 11.26
CA ARG A 280 27.48 11.07 10.05
C ARG A 280 26.31 12.04 10.29
N HIS A 281 25.40 11.71 11.17
CA HIS A 281 24.19 12.49 11.45
C HIS A 281 24.36 13.47 12.61
N PHE A 282 25.20 13.12 13.58
CA PHE A 282 25.46 13.88 14.81
C PHE A 282 26.97 13.96 15.09
N PRO A 283 27.73 14.68 14.26
CA PRO A 283 29.18 14.71 14.37
C PRO A 283 29.63 15.38 15.68
N ASP A 284 30.64 14.81 16.31
CA ASP A 284 31.24 15.32 17.57
C ASP A 284 31.85 16.73 17.42
N SER A 285 32.15 17.16 16.18
CA SER A 285 32.61 18.50 15.89
C SER A 285 31.52 19.58 16.00
N ASP A 286 30.24 19.18 16.06
CA ASP A 286 29.12 20.12 16.11
C ASP A 286 28.70 20.38 17.55
N ALA A 287 28.90 21.60 18.01
CA ALA A 287 28.60 22.04 19.37
C ALA A 287 27.12 21.87 19.78
N ARG A 288 26.19 21.75 18.80
CA ARG A 288 24.76 21.53 19.07
C ARG A 288 24.47 20.19 19.75
N TYR A 289 25.37 19.22 19.61
CA TYR A 289 25.19 17.89 20.18
C TYR A 289 25.96 17.67 21.49
N ARG A 290 26.68 18.70 21.96
CA ARG A 290 27.38 18.63 23.24
C ARG A 290 26.37 18.44 24.38
N ASP A 291 26.57 17.39 25.19
CA ASP A 291 25.69 17.00 26.31
C ASP A 291 24.21 16.78 25.87
N ALA A 292 23.96 16.53 24.58
CA ALA A 292 22.63 16.27 24.04
C ALA A 292 22.06 14.98 24.65
N ASP A 293 20.76 14.99 24.89
CA ASP A 293 19.96 13.86 25.34
C ASP A 293 19.84 12.83 24.20
N SER A 294 20.44 11.64 24.36
CA SER A 294 20.47 10.60 23.34
C SER A 294 19.09 10.02 23.01
N LEU A 295 18.08 10.14 23.88
CA LEU A 295 16.70 9.77 23.51
C LEU A 295 16.14 10.73 22.43
N LYS A 296 16.49 12.02 22.47
CA LYS A 296 16.10 12.97 21.42
C LYS A 296 16.79 12.71 20.10
N LEU A 297 18.07 12.34 20.15
CA LEU A 297 18.80 11.92 18.95
C LEU A 297 18.19 10.65 18.36
N LEU A 298 17.86 9.66 19.19
CA LEU A 298 17.13 8.46 18.78
C LEU A 298 15.78 8.78 18.15
N ALA A 299 15.02 9.74 18.71
CA ALA A 299 13.76 10.19 18.12
C ALA A 299 13.94 10.73 16.69
N THR A 300 15.02 11.47 16.46
CA THR A 300 15.36 12.00 15.13
C THR A 300 15.66 10.86 14.14
N VAL A 301 16.45 9.87 14.55
CA VAL A 301 16.74 8.68 13.72
C VAL A 301 15.47 7.87 13.48
N TRP A 302 14.61 7.71 14.48
CA TRP A 302 13.32 7.05 14.32
C TRP A 302 12.41 7.76 13.30
N GLN A 303 12.38 9.08 13.30
CA GLN A 303 11.63 9.84 12.29
C GLN A 303 12.11 9.56 10.86
N MET A 304 13.42 9.34 10.66
CA MET A 304 13.96 8.94 9.35
C MET A 304 13.44 7.56 8.90
N ALA A 305 13.21 6.65 9.83
CA ALA A 305 12.58 5.35 9.54
C ALA A 305 11.08 5.50 9.27
N ALA A 306 10.37 6.24 10.11
CA ALA A 306 8.93 6.46 10.00
C ALA A 306 8.54 7.17 8.69
N SER A 307 9.33 8.18 8.25
CA SER A 307 9.12 8.87 6.97
C SER A 307 9.26 7.97 5.75
N ARG A 308 9.90 6.80 5.90
CA ARG A 308 10.02 5.73 4.90
C ARG A 308 8.98 4.62 5.08
N SER A 309 7.93 4.87 5.86
CA SER A 309 6.88 3.90 6.18
C SER A 309 7.41 2.61 6.86
N MET A 310 8.55 2.71 7.54
CA MET A 310 9.13 1.60 8.30
C MET A 310 8.52 1.56 9.70
N ARG A 311 8.42 0.36 10.26
CA ARG A 311 8.01 0.10 11.63
C ARG A 311 8.95 -0.89 12.28
N LEU A 312 9.16 -0.75 13.59
CA LEU A 312 9.98 -1.68 14.35
C LEU A 312 9.27 -3.03 14.48
N ALA A 313 9.90 -4.10 14.02
CA ALA A 313 9.43 -5.46 14.26
C ALA A 313 9.76 -5.88 15.69
N ASN A 314 11.05 -5.85 16.05
CA ASN A 314 11.58 -6.05 17.40
C ASN A 314 12.99 -5.47 17.50
N ALA A 315 13.44 -5.22 18.74
CA ALA A 315 14.84 -4.90 19.07
C ALA A 315 15.26 -5.70 20.30
N ASP A 316 16.43 -6.32 20.24
CA ASP A 316 17.02 -7.05 21.36
C ASP A 316 18.35 -6.39 21.74
N VAL A 317 18.38 -5.76 22.91
CA VAL A 317 19.51 -4.98 23.41
C VAL A 317 20.21 -5.75 24.52
N SER A 318 21.51 -6.01 24.36
CA SER A 318 22.34 -6.65 25.38
C SER A 318 23.36 -5.66 25.93
N ILE A 319 23.27 -5.34 27.22
CA ILE A 319 24.20 -4.47 27.92
C ILE A 319 25.23 -5.33 28.65
N ILE A 320 26.48 -5.17 28.30
CA ILE A 320 27.59 -5.91 28.96
C ILE A 320 28.23 -4.98 30.00
N CYS A 321 28.01 -5.26 31.27
CA CYS A 321 28.43 -4.37 32.34
C CYS A 321 28.77 -5.19 33.65
N GLN A 322 29.93 -4.93 34.24
CA GLN A 322 30.31 -5.58 35.49
C GLN A 322 29.58 -4.96 36.69
N LYS A 323 29.51 -3.67 36.74
CA LYS A 323 28.83 -2.85 37.76
C LYS A 323 28.28 -1.56 37.11
N PRO A 324 27.16 -0.99 37.58
CA PRO A 324 26.30 -1.48 38.68
C PRO A 324 25.39 -2.64 38.24
N LYS A 325 24.56 -3.17 39.18
CA LYS A 325 23.46 -4.09 38.82
C LYS A 325 22.39 -3.39 38.05
N LEU A 326 22.13 -3.75 36.78
CA LEU A 326 21.19 -3.09 35.92
C LEU A 326 19.77 -3.65 35.97
N ALA A 327 19.57 -4.83 36.56
CA ALA A 327 18.27 -5.51 36.61
C ALA A 327 17.08 -4.60 37.07
N PRO A 328 17.23 -3.75 38.10
CA PRO A 328 16.12 -2.87 38.52
C PRO A 328 15.74 -1.78 37.51
N HIS A 329 16.60 -1.52 36.53
CA HIS A 329 16.47 -0.40 35.59
C HIS A 329 15.98 -0.84 34.18
N LEU A 330 16.08 -2.14 33.85
CA LEU A 330 15.82 -2.67 32.51
C LEU A 330 14.41 -2.36 32.01
N GLY A 331 13.39 -2.50 32.86
CA GLY A 331 12.00 -2.21 32.48
C GLY A 331 11.77 -0.74 32.13
N ARG A 332 12.46 0.20 32.80
CA ARG A 332 12.39 1.64 32.48
C ARG A 332 13.11 1.96 31.17
N MET A 333 14.29 1.34 30.93
CA MET A 333 15.01 1.48 29.66
C MET A 333 14.14 0.98 28.50
N GLN A 334 13.55 -0.19 28.64
CA GLN A 334 12.63 -0.76 27.67
C GLN A 334 11.45 0.18 27.34
N ALA A 335 10.83 0.73 28.38
CA ALA A 335 9.70 1.65 28.21
C ALA A 335 10.10 2.94 27.48
N ASN A 336 11.24 3.56 27.85
CA ASN A 336 11.76 4.76 27.21
C ASN A 336 12.04 4.52 25.71
N LEU A 337 12.73 3.44 25.37
CA LEU A 337 13.05 3.11 23.98
C LEU A 337 11.79 2.84 23.15
N ALA A 338 10.82 2.12 23.71
CA ALA A 338 9.53 1.85 23.09
C ALA A 338 8.74 3.14 22.82
N GLN A 339 8.71 4.03 23.78
CA GLN A 339 8.03 5.33 23.67
C GLN A 339 8.63 6.17 22.54
N VAL A 340 9.96 6.28 22.47
CA VAL A 340 10.67 7.07 21.44
C VAL A 340 10.42 6.50 20.05
N CYS A 341 10.39 5.17 19.92
CA CYS A 341 10.17 4.50 18.64
C CYS A 341 8.67 4.28 18.31
N HIS A 342 7.76 4.88 19.07
CA HIS A 342 6.30 4.72 18.89
C HIS A 342 5.89 3.24 18.72
N ALA A 343 6.50 2.35 19.51
CA ALA A 343 6.30 0.91 19.45
C ALA A 343 5.76 0.37 20.79
N GLU A 344 5.13 -0.79 20.74
CA GLU A 344 4.74 -1.51 21.95
C GLU A 344 6.00 -1.95 22.72
N SER A 345 5.98 -1.88 24.04
CA SER A 345 7.11 -2.28 24.88
C SER A 345 7.52 -3.76 24.68
N THR A 346 6.59 -4.62 24.30
CA THR A 346 6.79 -6.03 23.94
C THR A 346 7.71 -6.24 22.74
N ARG A 347 7.92 -5.19 21.91
CA ARG A 347 8.85 -5.22 20.77
C ARG A 347 10.30 -4.96 21.17
N PHE A 348 10.55 -4.54 22.40
CA PHE A 348 11.88 -4.34 22.93
C PHE A 348 12.20 -5.40 23.98
N ASN A 349 13.38 -5.99 23.89
CA ASN A 349 13.96 -6.77 24.96
C ASN A 349 15.27 -6.11 25.38
N VAL A 350 15.42 -5.77 26.65
CA VAL A 350 16.65 -5.21 27.21
C VAL A 350 17.17 -6.14 28.28
N LYS A 351 18.37 -6.61 28.10
CA LYS A 351 19.03 -7.57 29.03
C LYS A 351 20.42 -7.09 29.39
N ALA A 352 20.86 -7.44 30.60
CA ALA A 352 22.20 -7.12 31.07
C ALA A 352 22.95 -8.41 31.40
N SER A 353 24.18 -8.49 30.92
CA SER A 353 25.08 -9.62 31.17
C SER A 353 26.36 -9.12 31.82
N LYS A 354 26.91 -9.91 32.75
CA LYS A 354 28.27 -9.68 33.28
C LYS A 354 29.29 -10.20 32.29
N ILE A 355 30.44 -9.53 32.23
CA ILE A 355 31.62 -10.10 31.57
C ILE A 355 32.04 -11.30 32.41
N GLY A 356 31.95 -12.50 31.84
CA GLY A 356 32.44 -13.70 32.47
C GLY A 356 33.95 -13.57 32.77
N ARG A 357 34.44 -14.19 33.86
CA ARG A 357 35.89 -14.34 34.05
C ARG A 357 36.37 -15.22 32.90
N ALA A 358 37.10 -14.65 31.94
CA ALA A 358 37.96 -15.46 31.10
C ALA A 358 38.98 -16.16 32.03
N HIS A 359 38.90 -17.47 32.16
CA HIS A 359 39.99 -18.22 32.66
C HIS A 359 41.07 -18.21 31.57
N VAL A 360 42.09 -17.39 31.80
CA VAL A 360 43.37 -17.49 31.08
C VAL A 360 44.12 -18.66 31.70
#